data_aa1cc215898995da61082fd30c3e20da
#
_entry.id   aa1cc215898995da61082fd30c3e20da
#
_cell.length_a   1.000
_cell.length_b   1.000
_cell.length_c   1.000
_cell.angle_alpha   90.00
_cell.angle_beta   90.00
_cell.angle_gamma   90.00
#
_symmetry.space_group_name_H-M   'P 1'
#
loop_
_entity.id
_entity.type
_entity.pdbx_description
1 polymer ?
#
loop_
_entity_poly.entity_id
_entity_poly.type
_entity_poly.pdbx_seq_one_letter_code
_entity_poly.pdbx_strand_id
1 'polypeptide(L)'
;MLETLRPDPTFYPSPRLAMEAEVEHLAYTVLLSPDKSKSDALATIDVDPKSKTYGTVLSRLDMPYKGDEFHHFGWNACSSALSPLSSHAFLQRRYLIIPGIRSSRIYIVDTQPDPAHPKLIKTIEPEEIFRKTGYSRPHTVHCGPEGIYISTLGGGGKDGTDGPPGVFILDCETFEIRGRWEIDRGPQKLHYDFWWNLPRDYMVSSEWGLPPQFENGIVAEDLLANRYGHSVHFWDLRARRHVQTIDLGANHQMALEVRPAHDPTREYGFLGVVVDTTNLEGSIWTWYREKGKFHIKKTATIPPEPADAALLPPLLKGFGAVPPLISDIDLSLDDRFLYVACWGTGELRQYDVTDPMKPTLSGSVRIGGIVQHAKHPNGRPFGGGPQMTEISRDGKRVYFTNSLYSSWDAQFYPDGVPGVQVMCNVGGSGSNGANVANDTKGGITLDPNFYVDFGPGYGAHQIRLQGGDCSTDSYCYPSA
;
A
#
# COMPACT_ATOMS: atom_id res chain seq x y z
N MET A 1 -33.60 26.41 -2.39
CA MET A 1 -32.45 26.79 -1.57
C MET A 1 -31.23 26.31 -2.33
N LEU A 2 -30.30 27.18 -2.64
CA LEU A 2 -28.99 26.75 -3.14
C LEU A 2 -28.31 26.03 -1.96
N GLU A 3 -28.19 24.71 -2.03
CA GLU A 3 -27.26 23.99 -1.16
C GLU A 3 -25.88 24.62 -1.36
N THR A 4 -25.32 25.15 -0.30
CA THR A 4 -23.98 25.72 -0.34
C THR A 4 -23.05 24.55 -0.54
N LEU A 5 -22.49 24.42 -1.74
CA LEU A 5 -21.46 23.43 -2.05
C LEU A 5 -20.29 23.63 -1.08
N ARG A 6 -19.99 22.62 -0.29
CA ARG A 6 -18.87 22.62 0.67
C ARG A 6 -17.97 21.44 0.37
N PRO A 7 -16.66 21.57 0.59
CA PRO A 7 -15.76 20.42 0.58
C PRO A 7 -16.22 19.33 1.57
N ASP A 8 -15.91 18.10 1.26
CA ASP A 8 -16.15 16.99 2.18
C ASP A 8 -15.45 17.26 3.52
N PRO A 9 -16.12 17.04 4.65
CA PRO A 9 -15.57 17.33 5.98
C PRO A 9 -14.35 16.47 6.33
N THR A 10 -14.09 15.41 5.56
CA THR A 10 -12.90 14.55 5.72
C THR A 10 -11.72 15.00 4.86
N PHE A 11 -11.84 16.10 4.11
CA PHE A 11 -10.71 16.71 3.41
C PHE A 11 -10.03 17.74 4.30
N TYR A 12 -8.77 17.51 4.57
CA TYR A 12 -7.96 18.36 5.43
C TYR A 12 -6.93 19.14 4.62
N PRO A 13 -6.78 20.47 4.84
CA PRO A 13 -5.79 21.26 4.12
C PRO A 13 -4.35 20.81 4.41
N SER A 14 -4.07 20.37 5.63
CA SER A 14 -2.72 20.01 6.07
C SER A 14 -2.69 18.72 6.90
N PRO A 15 -1.54 18.04 7.00
CA PRO A 15 -1.38 16.85 7.82
C PRO A 15 -1.76 17.08 9.28
N ARG A 16 -1.37 18.22 9.88
CA ARG A 16 -1.71 18.55 11.27
C ARG A 16 -3.21 18.58 11.51
N LEU A 17 -3.99 19.20 10.63
CA LEU A 17 -5.45 19.26 10.77
C LEU A 17 -6.10 17.88 10.62
N ALA A 18 -5.53 17.00 9.78
CA ALA A 18 -5.97 15.63 9.69
C ALA A 18 -5.70 14.84 10.98
N MET A 19 -4.52 15.03 11.60
CA MET A 19 -4.17 14.40 12.88
C MET A 19 -5.02 14.85 14.06
N GLU A 20 -5.53 16.08 14.04
CA GLU A 20 -6.40 16.65 15.06
C GLU A 20 -7.88 16.25 14.90
N ALA A 21 -8.24 15.65 13.76
CA ALA A 21 -9.61 15.27 13.45
C ALA A 21 -10.05 14.03 14.24
N GLU A 22 -11.37 13.78 14.24
CA GLU A 22 -11.92 12.57 14.83
C GLU A 22 -11.34 11.32 14.16
N VAL A 23 -11.01 10.33 14.98
CA VAL A 23 -10.42 9.07 14.49
C VAL A 23 -11.45 8.21 13.76
N GLU A 24 -10.97 7.30 12.97
CA GLU A 24 -11.74 6.37 12.17
C GLU A 24 -12.52 5.37 13.05
N HIS A 25 -13.75 5.09 12.68
CA HIS A 25 -14.59 4.06 13.32
C HIS A 25 -14.63 2.76 12.52
N LEU A 26 -14.39 2.83 11.20
CA LEU A 26 -14.42 1.68 10.30
C LEU A 26 -13.12 1.55 9.49
N ALA A 27 -12.74 0.30 9.25
CA ALA A 27 -11.76 -0.05 8.24
C ALA A 27 -12.41 -0.91 7.16
N TYR A 28 -11.86 -0.80 5.95
CA TYR A 28 -12.19 -1.65 4.80
C TYR A 28 -10.97 -2.45 4.43
N THR A 29 -11.13 -3.77 4.22
CA THR A 29 -10.02 -4.66 3.87
C THR A 29 -10.41 -5.51 2.69
N VAL A 30 -9.57 -5.51 1.65
CA VAL A 30 -9.78 -6.40 0.50
C VAL A 30 -9.31 -7.81 0.83
N LEU A 31 -10.14 -8.77 0.41
CA LEU A 31 -9.94 -10.19 0.61
C LEU A 31 -9.78 -10.88 -0.74
N LEU A 32 -8.74 -11.65 -0.90
CA LEU A 32 -8.48 -12.46 -2.09
C LEU A 32 -8.76 -13.94 -1.83
N SER A 33 -9.24 -14.67 -2.84
CA SER A 33 -9.46 -16.12 -2.78
C SER A 33 -8.29 -16.86 -3.42
N PRO A 34 -7.33 -17.40 -2.63
CA PRO A 34 -6.08 -17.95 -3.16
C PRO A 34 -6.26 -19.11 -4.15
N ASP A 35 -7.26 -19.95 -3.92
CA ASP A 35 -7.57 -21.11 -4.76
C ASP A 35 -8.64 -20.81 -5.84
N LYS A 36 -9.12 -19.56 -5.91
CA LYS A 36 -10.17 -19.10 -6.83
C LYS A 36 -11.49 -19.91 -6.71
N SER A 37 -11.70 -20.59 -5.59
CA SER A 37 -12.92 -21.37 -5.36
C SER A 37 -14.16 -20.49 -5.20
N LYS A 38 -13.95 -19.28 -4.69
CA LYS A 38 -14.95 -18.23 -4.50
C LYS A 38 -14.47 -16.89 -5.08
N SER A 39 -15.34 -15.90 -5.07
CA SER A 39 -14.97 -14.55 -5.47
C SER A 39 -14.16 -13.86 -4.37
N ASP A 40 -13.36 -12.89 -4.77
CA ASP A 40 -12.74 -11.95 -3.86
C ASP A 40 -13.81 -11.06 -3.22
N ALA A 41 -13.48 -10.39 -2.11
CA ALA A 41 -14.47 -9.65 -1.33
C ALA A 41 -13.88 -8.38 -0.71
N LEU A 42 -14.77 -7.51 -0.23
CA LEU A 42 -14.47 -6.39 0.64
C LEU A 42 -15.08 -6.64 2.01
N ALA A 43 -14.27 -6.63 3.07
CA ALA A 43 -14.75 -6.69 4.45
C ALA A 43 -14.79 -5.29 5.07
N THR A 44 -15.83 -5.02 5.88
CA THR A 44 -15.92 -3.83 6.74
C THR A 44 -15.69 -4.24 8.18
N ILE A 45 -14.77 -3.59 8.85
CA ILE A 45 -14.31 -3.92 10.21
C ILE A 45 -14.60 -2.75 11.15
N ASP A 46 -15.10 -3.03 12.34
CA ASP A 46 -15.20 -2.07 13.42
C ASP A 46 -13.85 -1.85 14.08
N VAL A 47 -13.33 -0.63 13.97
CA VAL A 47 -12.03 -0.23 14.53
C VAL A 47 -12.16 0.79 15.67
N ASP A 48 -13.39 1.09 16.13
CA ASP A 48 -13.62 1.95 17.27
C ASP A 48 -13.34 1.20 18.58
N PRO A 49 -12.27 1.56 19.33
CA PRO A 49 -11.94 0.88 20.59
C PRO A 49 -13.01 0.96 21.67
N LYS A 50 -13.99 1.85 21.51
CA LYS A 50 -15.12 2.01 22.46
C LYS A 50 -16.33 1.18 22.05
N SER A 51 -16.33 0.63 20.86
CA SER A 51 -17.44 -0.18 20.36
C SER A 51 -17.45 -1.58 21.00
N LYS A 52 -18.66 -2.13 21.14
CA LYS A 52 -18.83 -3.52 21.58
C LYS A 52 -18.42 -4.55 20.52
N THR A 53 -18.35 -4.12 19.28
CA THR A 53 -17.97 -4.93 18.13
C THR A 53 -16.54 -4.63 17.63
N TYR A 54 -15.74 -3.94 18.46
CA TYR A 54 -14.33 -3.66 18.17
C TYR A 54 -13.56 -4.91 17.72
N GLY A 55 -12.85 -4.81 16.60
CA GLY A 55 -12.07 -5.91 16.05
C GLY A 55 -12.93 -7.03 15.42
N THR A 56 -14.18 -6.75 15.02
CA THR A 56 -15.02 -7.73 14.34
C THR A 56 -15.39 -7.28 12.93
N VAL A 57 -15.66 -8.25 12.04
CA VAL A 57 -16.20 -8.00 10.71
C VAL A 57 -17.70 -7.68 10.84
N LEU A 58 -18.09 -6.47 10.43
CA LEU A 58 -19.49 -6.03 10.43
C LEU A 58 -20.24 -6.51 9.19
N SER A 59 -19.57 -6.50 8.03
CA SER A 59 -20.11 -6.96 6.77
C SER A 59 -19.03 -7.47 5.82
N ARG A 60 -19.43 -8.26 4.84
CA ARG A 60 -18.61 -8.67 3.71
C ARG A 60 -19.38 -8.53 2.41
N LEU A 61 -18.80 -7.85 1.44
CA LEU A 61 -19.33 -7.70 0.09
C LEU A 61 -18.54 -8.62 -0.84
N ASP A 62 -19.13 -9.75 -1.21
CA ASP A 62 -18.55 -10.68 -2.19
C ASP A 62 -18.72 -10.10 -3.61
N MET A 63 -17.65 -10.14 -4.44
CA MET A 63 -17.71 -9.64 -5.82
C MET A 63 -18.35 -10.66 -6.77
N PRO A 64 -18.86 -10.22 -7.94
CA PRO A 64 -19.60 -11.11 -8.83
C PRO A 64 -18.74 -12.15 -9.57
N TYR A 65 -17.43 -11.91 -9.69
CA TYR A 65 -16.51 -12.78 -10.45
C TYR A 65 -15.48 -13.43 -9.54
N LYS A 66 -14.78 -14.44 -10.06
CA LYS A 66 -13.71 -15.17 -9.37
C LYS A 66 -12.38 -14.93 -10.03
N GLY A 67 -11.30 -14.99 -9.23
CA GLY A 67 -9.93 -14.95 -9.73
C GLY A 67 -9.45 -13.55 -10.08
N ASP A 68 -9.97 -12.54 -9.41
CA ASP A 68 -9.57 -11.14 -9.60
C ASP A 68 -8.21 -10.83 -8.97
N GLU A 69 -7.87 -11.45 -7.83
CA GLU A 69 -6.66 -11.16 -7.05
C GLU A 69 -6.63 -9.70 -6.60
N PHE A 70 -7.41 -9.36 -5.57
CA PHE A 70 -7.45 -8.01 -5.02
C PHE A 70 -6.18 -7.70 -4.25
N HIS A 71 -5.63 -6.53 -4.54
CA HIS A 71 -4.40 -6.02 -3.93
C HIS A 71 -4.61 -4.63 -3.37
N HIS A 72 -4.23 -3.60 -4.14
CA HIS A 72 -4.39 -2.22 -3.75
C HIS A 72 -5.78 -1.70 -4.13
N PHE A 73 -6.28 -0.76 -3.35
CA PHE A 73 -7.51 -0.03 -3.63
C PHE A 73 -7.45 1.35 -3.00
N GLY A 74 -8.34 2.25 -3.38
CA GLY A 74 -8.31 3.61 -2.86
C GLY A 74 -9.65 4.30 -2.93
N TRP A 75 -9.72 5.51 -2.35
CA TRP A 75 -10.89 6.37 -2.41
C TRP A 75 -10.97 7.12 -3.74
N ASN A 76 -12.20 7.45 -4.15
CA ASN A 76 -12.43 8.30 -5.33
C ASN A 76 -11.98 9.74 -5.14
N ALA A 77 -11.89 10.22 -3.92
CA ALA A 77 -11.53 11.58 -3.56
C ALA A 77 -10.80 11.63 -2.22
N CYS A 78 -9.94 12.63 -2.05
CA CYS A 78 -9.13 12.84 -0.86
C CYS A 78 -8.82 14.33 -0.67
N SER A 79 -7.99 14.67 0.30
CA SER A 79 -7.58 16.04 0.61
C SER A 79 -6.92 16.77 -0.58
N SER A 80 -6.46 16.04 -1.62
CA SER A 80 -6.00 16.63 -2.88
C SER A 80 -7.07 17.45 -3.61
N ALA A 81 -8.35 17.20 -3.35
CA ALA A 81 -9.46 18.00 -3.88
C ALA A 81 -9.41 19.48 -3.44
N LEU A 82 -8.72 19.78 -2.34
CA LEU A 82 -8.48 21.15 -1.87
C LEU A 82 -7.32 21.85 -2.60
N SER A 83 -6.65 21.16 -3.52
CA SER A 83 -5.59 21.78 -4.35
C SER A 83 -6.16 22.95 -5.15
N PRO A 84 -5.43 24.06 -5.28
CA PRO A 84 -5.80 25.14 -6.20
C PRO A 84 -5.95 24.72 -7.66
N LEU A 85 -5.41 23.55 -8.00
CA LEU A 85 -5.47 22.97 -9.35
C LEU A 85 -6.67 22.02 -9.52
N SER A 86 -7.43 21.73 -8.46
CA SER A 86 -8.57 20.84 -8.52
C SER A 86 -9.80 21.58 -9.07
N SER A 87 -10.47 20.97 -10.04
CA SER A 87 -11.80 21.36 -10.48
C SER A 87 -12.93 20.75 -9.64
N HIS A 88 -12.59 19.93 -8.65
CA HIS A 88 -13.49 19.02 -7.93
C HIS A 88 -13.49 19.22 -6.41
N ALA A 89 -13.33 20.45 -5.93
CA ALA A 89 -13.27 20.76 -4.50
C ALA A 89 -14.51 20.31 -3.69
N PHE A 90 -15.62 20.01 -4.36
CA PHE A 90 -16.91 19.63 -3.76
C PHE A 90 -17.22 18.14 -3.87
N LEU A 91 -16.26 17.32 -4.30
CA LEU A 91 -16.40 15.87 -4.30
C LEU A 91 -16.61 15.34 -2.88
N GLN A 92 -17.28 14.21 -2.79
CA GLN A 92 -17.39 13.46 -1.55
C GLN A 92 -16.44 12.26 -1.55
N ARG A 93 -15.79 11.98 -0.44
CA ARG A 93 -15.09 10.72 -0.18
C ARG A 93 -16.14 9.63 0.08
N ARG A 94 -16.54 8.94 -0.95
CA ARG A 94 -17.70 8.05 -0.91
C ARG A 94 -17.43 6.69 -1.52
N TYR A 95 -16.66 6.65 -2.58
CA TYR A 95 -16.51 5.44 -3.38
C TYR A 95 -15.12 4.83 -3.20
N LEU A 96 -15.10 3.51 -3.03
CA LEU A 96 -13.88 2.72 -3.07
C LEU A 96 -13.70 2.16 -4.48
N ILE A 97 -12.49 2.29 -4.99
CA ILE A 97 -12.06 1.84 -6.32
C ILE A 97 -11.17 0.64 -6.12
N ILE A 98 -11.61 -0.55 -6.52
CA ILE A 98 -10.98 -1.83 -6.19
C ILE A 98 -10.55 -2.54 -7.47
N PRO A 99 -9.27 -2.45 -7.86
CA PRO A 99 -8.72 -3.20 -8.99
C PRO A 99 -8.49 -4.67 -8.66
N GLY A 100 -8.74 -5.55 -9.64
CA GLY A 100 -8.29 -6.94 -9.65
C GLY A 100 -7.08 -7.08 -10.56
N ILE A 101 -5.92 -7.45 -10.01
CA ILE A 101 -4.68 -7.53 -10.81
C ILE A 101 -4.82 -8.56 -11.94
N ARG A 102 -5.23 -9.79 -11.61
CA ARG A 102 -5.30 -10.87 -12.60
C ARG A 102 -6.36 -10.65 -13.66
N SER A 103 -7.53 -10.21 -13.24
CA SER A 103 -8.66 -10.02 -14.16
C SER A 103 -8.59 -8.72 -14.95
N SER A 104 -7.86 -7.73 -14.45
CA SER A 104 -7.88 -6.34 -14.91
C SER A 104 -9.26 -5.65 -14.78
N ARG A 105 -10.20 -6.20 -14.00
CA ARG A 105 -11.45 -5.52 -13.65
C ARG A 105 -11.24 -4.47 -12.61
N ILE A 106 -12.13 -3.48 -12.58
CA ILE A 106 -12.19 -2.51 -11.49
C ILE A 106 -13.63 -2.46 -10.98
N TYR A 107 -13.78 -2.57 -9.66
CA TYR A 107 -15.07 -2.49 -8.97
C TYR A 107 -15.19 -1.14 -8.28
N ILE A 108 -16.35 -0.52 -8.42
CA ILE A 108 -16.72 0.73 -7.75
C ILE A 108 -17.72 0.40 -6.66
N VAL A 109 -17.34 0.64 -5.44
CA VAL A 109 -18.13 0.31 -4.26
C VAL A 109 -18.56 1.60 -3.55
N ASP A 110 -19.86 1.77 -3.36
CA ASP A 110 -20.46 2.91 -2.68
C ASP A 110 -20.56 2.62 -1.17
N THR A 111 -19.95 3.47 -0.36
CA THR A 111 -20.00 3.38 1.10
C THR A 111 -21.16 4.17 1.73
N GLN A 112 -22.00 4.81 0.92
CA GLN A 112 -23.15 5.58 1.40
C GLN A 112 -24.48 4.89 1.01
N PRO A 113 -25.56 5.11 1.76
CA PRO A 113 -25.63 5.89 3.01
C PRO A 113 -25.23 5.10 4.27
N ASP A 114 -24.87 3.82 4.12
CA ASP A 114 -24.48 2.94 5.25
C ASP A 114 -23.02 2.47 5.07
N PRO A 115 -22.06 3.16 5.72
CA PRO A 115 -20.65 2.80 5.58
C PRO A 115 -20.29 1.41 6.13
N ALA A 116 -21.10 0.86 7.03
CA ALA A 116 -20.90 -0.48 7.54
C ALA A 116 -21.32 -1.58 6.56
N HIS A 117 -22.17 -1.26 5.57
CA HIS A 117 -22.69 -2.19 4.56
C HIS A 117 -22.57 -1.61 3.14
N PRO A 118 -21.34 -1.43 2.63
CA PRO A 118 -21.09 -0.85 1.31
C PRO A 118 -21.67 -1.72 0.18
N LYS A 119 -21.92 -1.12 -0.98
CA LYS A 119 -22.56 -1.79 -2.12
C LYS A 119 -21.78 -1.62 -3.41
N LEU A 120 -21.66 -2.68 -4.18
CA LEU A 120 -21.15 -2.63 -5.55
C LEU A 120 -22.14 -1.86 -6.43
N ILE A 121 -21.66 -0.83 -7.14
CA ILE A 121 -22.50 -0.01 -8.03
C ILE A 121 -22.07 -0.09 -9.49
N LYS A 122 -20.80 -0.41 -9.79
CA LYS A 122 -20.28 -0.49 -11.15
C LYS A 122 -19.11 -1.46 -11.23
N THR A 123 -18.98 -2.15 -12.34
CA THR A 123 -17.80 -2.89 -12.76
C THR A 123 -17.29 -2.27 -14.05
N ILE A 124 -15.99 -2.01 -14.15
CA ILE A 124 -15.31 -1.62 -15.38
C ILE A 124 -14.60 -2.88 -15.89
N GLU A 125 -14.98 -3.32 -17.09
CA GLU A 125 -14.46 -4.55 -17.67
C GLU A 125 -13.07 -4.35 -18.30
N PRO A 126 -12.21 -5.38 -18.31
CA PRO A 126 -10.83 -5.29 -18.79
C PRO A 126 -10.72 -4.85 -20.25
N GLU A 127 -11.70 -5.25 -21.10
CA GLU A 127 -11.74 -4.86 -22.51
C GLU A 127 -11.93 -3.34 -22.67
N GLU A 128 -12.68 -2.70 -21.78
CA GLU A 128 -12.85 -1.25 -21.80
C GLU A 128 -11.55 -0.53 -21.44
N ILE A 129 -10.85 -1.02 -20.38
CA ILE A 129 -9.56 -0.47 -19.96
C ILE A 129 -8.56 -0.60 -21.10
N PHE A 130 -8.38 -1.80 -21.64
CA PHE A 130 -7.43 -2.06 -22.71
C PHE A 130 -7.74 -1.25 -23.96
N ARG A 131 -9.01 -1.18 -24.39
CA ARG A 131 -9.42 -0.42 -25.57
C ARG A 131 -9.13 1.08 -25.45
N LYS A 132 -9.35 1.68 -24.25
CA LYS A 132 -9.17 3.12 -24.05
C LYS A 132 -7.73 3.52 -23.73
N THR A 133 -6.95 2.62 -23.14
CA THR A 133 -5.60 2.94 -22.63
C THR A 133 -4.50 2.07 -23.21
N GLY A 134 -4.80 0.85 -23.68
CA GLY A 134 -3.82 -0.17 -24.02
C GLY A 134 -3.12 -0.74 -22.78
N TYR A 135 -3.65 -0.51 -21.58
CA TYR A 135 -3.10 -0.96 -20.31
C TYR A 135 -3.89 -2.14 -19.74
N SER A 136 -3.27 -2.88 -18.83
CA SER A 136 -3.86 -4.00 -18.10
C SER A 136 -3.22 -4.14 -16.72
N ARG A 137 -3.84 -4.95 -15.88
CA ARG A 137 -3.42 -5.21 -14.50
C ARG A 137 -3.35 -3.94 -13.67
N PRO A 138 -4.49 -3.25 -13.49
CA PRO A 138 -4.59 -2.08 -12.62
C PRO A 138 -4.21 -2.47 -11.18
N HIS A 139 -3.48 -1.57 -10.50
CA HIS A 139 -2.90 -1.86 -9.21
C HIS A 139 -3.14 -0.72 -8.20
N THR A 140 -2.19 0.21 -8.05
CA THR A 140 -2.28 1.31 -7.08
C THR A 140 -3.32 2.35 -7.51
N VAL A 141 -4.09 2.84 -6.55
CA VAL A 141 -5.14 3.86 -6.75
C VAL A 141 -4.86 5.06 -5.86
N HIS A 142 -4.71 6.22 -6.48
CA HIS A 142 -4.65 7.50 -5.77
C HIS A 142 -5.63 8.51 -6.36
N CYS A 143 -6.34 9.22 -5.46
CA CYS A 143 -7.16 10.36 -5.84
C CYS A 143 -6.30 11.62 -5.99
N GLY A 144 -6.39 12.26 -7.13
CA GLY A 144 -5.63 13.47 -7.44
C GLY A 144 -6.53 14.63 -7.88
N PRO A 145 -5.95 15.81 -8.14
CA PRO A 145 -6.73 17.01 -8.49
C PRO A 145 -7.51 16.88 -9.79
N GLU A 146 -7.10 15.99 -10.70
CA GLU A 146 -7.71 15.83 -12.03
C GLU A 146 -8.63 14.61 -12.13
N GLY A 147 -8.59 13.69 -11.18
CA GLY A 147 -9.33 12.43 -11.24
C GLY A 147 -8.75 11.36 -10.33
N ILE A 148 -9.16 10.13 -10.56
CA ILE A 148 -8.63 8.94 -9.89
C ILE A 148 -7.53 8.38 -10.77
N TYR A 149 -6.31 8.35 -10.24
CA TYR A 149 -5.15 7.83 -10.94
C TYR A 149 -4.96 6.35 -10.58
N ILE A 150 -4.73 5.53 -11.58
CA ILE A 150 -4.55 4.09 -11.39
C ILE A 150 -3.29 3.64 -12.12
N SER A 151 -2.34 3.06 -11.38
CA SER A 151 -1.17 2.43 -11.98
C SER A 151 -1.56 1.09 -12.63
N THR A 152 -0.76 0.65 -13.56
CA THR A 152 -0.93 -0.64 -14.23
C THR A 152 0.40 -1.36 -14.36
N LEU A 153 0.37 -2.67 -14.21
CA LEU A 153 1.58 -3.51 -14.31
C LEU A 153 1.86 -3.97 -15.75
N GLY A 154 0.92 -3.72 -16.68
CA GLY A 154 1.08 -4.03 -18.09
C GLY A 154 0.89 -5.50 -18.45
N GLY A 155 1.39 -5.90 -19.60
CA GLY A 155 1.34 -7.27 -20.07
C GLY A 155 -0.05 -7.74 -20.50
N GLY A 156 -0.75 -6.97 -21.36
CA GLY A 156 -2.12 -7.25 -21.80
C GLY A 156 -2.29 -8.42 -22.77
N GLY A 157 -1.21 -9.00 -23.28
CA GLY A 157 -1.26 -10.09 -24.25
C GLY A 157 -1.40 -11.48 -23.62
N LYS A 158 -1.42 -12.49 -24.50
CA LYS A 158 -1.65 -13.88 -24.10
C LYS A 158 -0.56 -14.44 -23.19
N ASP A 159 0.66 -14.01 -23.40
CA ASP A 159 1.84 -14.41 -22.61
C ASP A 159 2.16 -13.44 -21.47
N GLY A 160 1.38 -12.36 -21.32
CA GLY A 160 1.58 -11.38 -20.29
C GLY A 160 2.81 -10.47 -20.47
N THR A 161 3.44 -10.47 -21.63
CA THR A 161 4.66 -9.70 -21.90
C THR A 161 4.44 -8.46 -22.75
N ASP A 162 3.35 -8.38 -23.49
CA ASP A 162 2.99 -7.27 -24.35
C ASP A 162 2.17 -6.21 -23.62
N GLY A 163 2.17 -5.03 -24.19
CA GLY A 163 1.52 -3.86 -23.60
C GLY A 163 2.36 -3.22 -22.49
N PRO A 164 2.47 -1.90 -22.51
CA PRO A 164 3.24 -1.19 -21.50
C PRO A 164 2.52 -1.13 -20.16
N PRO A 165 3.23 -1.01 -19.05
CA PRO A 165 2.65 -0.48 -17.81
C PRO A 165 2.50 1.03 -17.92
N GLY A 166 1.77 1.65 -17.00
CA GLY A 166 1.62 3.11 -16.92
C GLY A 166 0.56 3.53 -15.95
N VAL A 167 0.09 4.77 -16.06
CA VAL A 167 -0.97 5.34 -15.25
C VAL A 167 -2.11 5.80 -16.15
N PHE A 168 -3.34 5.56 -15.77
CA PHE A 168 -4.52 6.11 -16.42
C PHE A 168 -5.43 6.80 -15.42
N ILE A 169 -6.35 7.62 -15.92
CA ILE A 169 -7.25 8.42 -15.07
C ILE A 169 -8.70 7.99 -15.28
N LEU A 170 -9.42 7.83 -14.17
CA LEU A 170 -10.88 7.79 -14.13
C LEU A 170 -11.44 9.13 -13.69
N ASP A 171 -12.62 9.42 -14.17
CA ASP A 171 -13.44 10.50 -13.63
C ASP A 171 -13.91 10.16 -12.21
N CYS A 172 -13.86 11.14 -11.29
CA CYS A 172 -14.16 10.94 -9.87
C CYS A 172 -15.63 10.62 -9.55
N GLU A 173 -16.56 10.95 -10.44
CA GLU A 173 -18.01 10.83 -10.23
C GLU A 173 -18.65 9.84 -11.18
N THR A 174 -18.29 9.87 -12.46
CA THR A 174 -18.85 8.97 -13.49
C THR A 174 -18.08 7.67 -13.62
N PHE A 175 -16.81 7.67 -13.15
CA PHE A 175 -15.86 6.57 -13.28
C PHE A 175 -15.58 6.20 -14.74
N GLU A 176 -15.74 7.14 -15.64
CA GLU A 176 -15.33 6.97 -17.03
C GLU A 176 -13.82 7.04 -17.16
N ILE A 177 -13.26 6.16 -17.97
CA ILE A 177 -11.83 6.18 -18.31
C ILE A 177 -11.56 7.37 -19.22
N ARG A 178 -10.79 8.35 -18.73
CA ARG A 178 -10.39 9.55 -19.46
C ARG A 178 -9.21 9.30 -20.41
N GLY A 179 -8.46 8.21 -20.22
CA GLY A 179 -7.28 7.83 -21.02
C GLY A 179 -6.02 7.71 -20.18
N ARG A 180 -4.88 7.55 -20.88
CA ARG A 180 -3.56 7.54 -20.23
C ARG A 180 -3.27 8.87 -19.57
N TRP A 181 -2.61 8.81 -18.41
CA TRP A 181 -2.13 10.01 -17.77
C TRP A 181 -0.88 10.55 -18.48
N GLU A 182 0.12 9.73 -18.68
CA GLU A 182 1.40 10.16 -19.28
C GLU A 182 1.28 10.46 -20.78
N ILE A 183 1.85 11.61 -21.19
CA ILE A 183 2.02 12.00 -22.59
C ILE A 183 3.36 11.48 -23.13
N ASP A 184 4.40 11.49 -22.27
CA ASP A 184 5.72 10.99 -22.58
C ASP A 184 6.19 10.07 -21.46
N ARG A 185 6.27 8.79 -21.74
CA ARG A 185 6.62 7.74 -20.78
C ARG A 185 8.12 7.62 -20.51
N GLY A 186 8.97 8.27 -21.31
CA GLY A 186 10.40 8.06 -21.20
C GLY A 186 10.80 6.58 -21.33
N PRO A 187 11.84 6.16 -20.61
CA PRO A 187 12.38 4.81 -20.72
C PRO A 187 11.70 3.76 -19.82
N GLN A 188 10.66 4.12 -19.04
CA GLN A 188 10.02 3.21 -18.08
C GLN A 188 9.45 1.96 -18.79
N LYS A 189 9.85 0.78 -18.31
CA LYS A 189 9.42 -0.53 -18.83
C LYS A 189 8.58 -1.32 -17.83
N LEU A 190 8.81 -1.10 -16.54
CA LEU A 190 8.10 -1.74 -15.43
C LEU A 190 7.41 -0.67 -14.60
N HIS A 191 6.42 -1.06 -13.83
CA HIS A 191 5.71 -0.17 -12.92
C HIS A 191 5.24 -0.95 -11.69
N TYR A 192 5.00 -0.23 -10.60
CA TYR A 192 4.34 -0.77 -9.42
C TYR A 192 3.52 0.31 -8.73
N ASP A 193 4.15 1.11 -7.87
CA ASP A 193 3.53 2.16 -7.09
C ASP A 193 3.88 3.55 -7.64
N PHE A 194 3.10 4.54 -7.30
CA PHE A 194 3.37 5.93 -7.61
C PHE A 194 2.74 6.83 -6.56
N TRP A 195 3.36 7.99 -6.33
CA TRP A 195 2.77 9.06 -5.55
C TRP A 195 3.40 10.39 -5.95
N TRP A 196 2.94 11.50 -5.40
CA TRP A 196 3.33 12.85 -5.79
C TRP A 196 3.53 13.78 -4.62
N ASN A 197 4.19 14.92 -4.91
CA ASN A 197 4.09 16.13 -4.13
C ASN A 197 3.40 17.18 -5.02
N LEU A 198 2.12 17.45 -4.76
CA LEU A 198 1.27 18.30 -5.60
C LEU A 198 1.79 19.73 -5.70
N PRO A 199 2.12 20.45 -4.60
CA PRO A 199 2.63 21.81 -4.68
C PRO A 199 4.00 21.93 -5.36
N ARG A 200 4.79 20.88 -5.37
CA ARG A 200 6.11 20.82 -6.01
C ARG A 200 6.09 20.26 -7.41
N ASP A 201 4.92 19.86 -7.89
CA ASP A 201 4.64 19.47 -9.26
C ASP A 201 5.49 18.29 -9.77
N TYR A 202 5.68 17.28 -8.93
CA TYR A 202 6.33 16.06 -9.35
C TYR A 202 5.60 14.80 -8.85
N MET A 203 5.72 13.74 -9.63
CA MET A 203 5.35 12.37 -9.25
C MET A 203 6.59 11.50 -9.22
N VAL A 204 6.60 10.51 -8.34
CA VAL A 204 7.58 9.43 -8.29
C VAL A 204 6.87 8.11 -8.57
N SER A 205 7.53 7.19 -9.29
CA SER A 205 7.03 5.84 -9.49
C SER A 205 8.14 4.80 -9.39
N SER A 206 7.76 3.58 -9.08
CA SER A 206 8.64 2.45 -8.79
C SER A 206 8.39 1.28 -9.76
N GLU A 207 9.16 0.19 -9.61
CA GLU A 207 9.14 -0.95 -10.52
C GLU A 207 9.08 -2.28 -9.78
N TRP A 208 8.19 -3.18 -10.21
CA TRP A 208 8.16 -4.57 -9.72
C TRP A 208 8.72 -5.55 -10.76
N GLY A 209 7.88 -6.03 -11.66
CA GLY A 209 8.22 -7.02 -12.67
C GLY A 209 7.14 -7.12 -13.73
N LEU A 210 7.38 -7.94 -14.74
CA LEU A 210 6.36 -8.31 -15.72
C LEU A 210 5.39 -9.35 -15.12
N PRO A 211 4.12 -9.41 -15.58
CA PRO A 211 3.13 -10.35 -15.08
C PRO A 211 3.60 -11.81 -15.01
N PRO A 212 4.29 -12.39 -16.00
CA PRO A 212 4.81 -13.76 -15.90
C PRO A 212 5.80 -13.99 -14.76
N GLN A 213 6.44 -12.92 -14.23
CA GLN A 213 7.43 -12.99 -13.17
C GLN A 213 6.79 -13.01 -11.78
N PHE A 214 5.53 -12.58 -11.63
CA PHE A 214 4.89 -12.50 -10.31
C PHE A 214 3.54 -13.24 -10.21
N GLU A 215 2.75 -13.35 -11.26
CA GLU A 215 1.38 -13.88 -11.17
C GLU A 215 1.31 -15.36 -10.75
N ASN A 216 2.31 -16.16 -11.08
CA ASN A 216 2.37 -17.58 -10.74
C ASN A 216 3.45 -17.92 -9.72
N GLY A 217 3.87 -16.93 -8.94
CA GLY A 217 4.95 -16.99 -7.99
C GLY A 217 6.20 -16.30 -8.50
N ILE A 218 7.19 -16.12 -7.62
CA ILE A 218 8.49 -15.57 -8.01
C ILE A 218 9.23 -16.55 -8.91
N VAL A 219 9.84 -16.04 -9.97
CA VAL A 219 10.69 -16.81 -10.88
C VAL A 219 12.14 -16.67 -10.42
N ALA A 220 12.68 -17.72 -9.80
CA ALA A 220 14.00 -17.70 -9.19
C ALA A 220 15.11 -17.35 -10.20
N GLU A 221 15.02 -17.88 -11.42
CA GLU A 221 16.00 -17.60 -12.48
C GLU A 221 16.00 -16.12 -12.88
N ASP A 222 14.84 -15.49 -12.91
CA ASP A 222 14.71 -14.07 -13.20
C ASP A 222 15.22 -13.20 -12.04
N LEU A 223 14.98 -13.63 -10.80
CA LEU A 223 15.52 -12.95 -9.63
C LEU A 223 17.07 -12.99 -9.62
N LEU A 224 17.65 -14.17 -9.81
CA LEU A 224 19.12 -14.35 -9.84
C LEU A 224 19.77 -13.70 -11.06
N ALA A 225 19.04 -13.54 -12.15
CA ALA A 225 19.47 -12.80 -13.34
C ALA A 225 19.20 -11.29 -13.25
N ASN A 226 18.74 -10.78 -12.11
CA ASN A 226 18.45 -9.38 -11.83
C ASN A 226 17.46 -8.74 -12.84
N ARG A 227 16.36 -9.44 -13.13
CA ARG A 227 15.37 -8.99 -14.13
C ARG A 227 14.13 -8.30 -13.55
N TYR A 228 13.99 -8.29 -12.23
CA TYR A 228 12.93 -7.49 -11.59
C TYR A 228 13.32 -6.02 -11.53
N GLY A 229 12.35 -5.17 -11.28
CA GLY A 229 12.53 -3.72 -11.27
C GLY A 229 13.50 -3.24 -10.19
N HIS A 230 14.37 -2.31 -10.57
CA HIS A 230 15.39 -1.72 -9.71
C HIS A 230 15.63 -0.24 -10.02
N SER A 231 14.63 0.40 -10.62
CA SER A 231 14.69 1.82 -10.95
C SER A 231 13.53 2.60 -10.32
N VAL A 232 13.76 3.89 -10.14
CA VAL A 232 12.77 4.87 -9.70
C VAL A 232 12.68 5.96 -10.76
N HIS A 233 11.45 6.36 -11.07
CA HIS A 233 11.18 7.34 -12.10
C HIS A 233 10.55 8.59 -11.50
N PHE A 234 10.99 9.75 -11.96
CA PHE A 234 10.44 11.05 -11.58
C PHE A 234 9.80 11.69 -12.79
N TRP A 235 8.69 12.36 -12.57
CA TRP A 235 7.82 12.90 -13.59
C TRP A 235 7.45 14.35 -13.27
N ASP A 236 7.34 15.18 -14.30
CA ASP A 236 6.62 16.45 -14.21
C ASP A 236 5.12 16.13 -14.21
N LEU A 237 4.45 16.45 -13.12
CA LEU A 237 3.07 16.02 -12.88
C LEU A 237 2.09 16.73 -13.83
N ARG A 238 2.24 18.04 -14.04
CA ARG A 238 1.38 18.82 -14.94
C ARG A 238 1.72 18.64 -16.41
N ALA A 239 2.99 18.60 -16.75
CA ALA A 239 3.42 18.30 -18.11
C ALA A 239 3.20 16.83 -18.51
N ARG A 240 2.95 15.93 -17.53
CA ARG A 240 2.69 14.50 -17.72
C ARG A 240 3.83 13.83 -18.50
N ARG A 241 5.08 14.18 -18.13
CA ARG A 241 6.28 13.74 -18.83
C ARG A 241 7.30 13.18 -17.88
N HIS A 242 7.97 12.13 -18.33
CA HIS A 242 9.13 11.59 -17.64
C HIS A 242 10.25 12.62 -17.58
N VAL A 243 10.91 12.77 -16.43
CA VAL A 243 11.98 13.74 -16.20
C VAL A 243 13.30 13.06 -15.90
N GLN A 244 13.29 12.03 -15.06
CA GLN A 244 14.52 11.40 -14.58
C GLN A 244 14.28 9.95 -14.19
N THR A 245 15.25 9.07 -14.52
CA THR A 245 15.35 7.72 -13.97
C THR A 245 16.56 7.66 -13.06
N ILE A 246 16.43 6.99 -11.92
CA ILE A 246 17.55 6.63 -11.06
C ILE A 246 17.57 5.11 -10.93
N ASP A 247 18.65 4.49 -11.36
CA ASP A 247 18.95 3.08 -11.20
C ASP A 247 19.57 2.84 -9.82
N LEU A 248 18.98 1.94 -9.02
CA LEU A 248 19.45 1.58 -7.69
C LEU A 248 20.61 0.59 -7.70
N GLY A 249 20.91 0.04 -8.86
CA GLY A 249 21.83 -1.07 -9.06
C GLY A 249 21.10 -2.41 -9.17
N ALA A 250 21.52 -3.20 -10.19
CA ALA A 250 20.79 -4.39 -10.63
C ALA A 250 20.55 -5.47 -9.56
N ASN A 251 21.33 -5.50 -8.49
CA ASN A 251 21.14 -6.43 -7.38
C ASN A 251 20.02 -6.02 -6.41
N HIS A 252 19.55 -4.78 -6.44
CA HIS A 252 18.48 -4.27 -5.57
C HIS A 252 17.12 -4.47 -6.22
N GLN A 253 16.56 -5.67 -6.09
CA GLN A 253 15.40 -6.11 -6.83
C GLN A 253 14.08 -5.78 -6.15
N MET A 254 13.07 -5.43 -6.97
CA MET A 254 11.72 -5.07 -6.57
C MET A 254 11.71 -3.79 -5.71
N ALA A 255 11.87 -2.67 -6.40
CA ALA A 255 11.64 -1.36 -5.84
C ALA A 255 10.12 -1.14 -5.77
N LEU A 256 9.49 -1.30 -4.61
CA LEU A 256 8.04 -1.35 -4.49
C LEU A 256 7.44 -0.03 -4.01
N GLU A 257 7.05 0.05 -2.76
CA GLU A 257 6.26 1.13 -2.21
C GLU A 257 7.03 2.45 -2.13
N VAL A 258 6.37 3.54 -2.52
CA VAL A 258 6.91 4.90 -2.44
C VAL A 258 6.08 5.77 -1.51
N ARG A 259 6.71 6.48 -0.59
CA ARG A 259 6.04 7.35 0.39
C ARG A 259 6.72 8.71 0.44
N PRO A 260 6.19 9.73 -0.28
CA PRO A 260 6.66 11.11 -0.14
C PRO A 260 6.31 11.66 1.25
N ALA A 261 7.04 12.66 1.70
CA ALA A 261 6.68 13.41 2.89
C ALA A 261 5.27 14.01 2.77
N HIS A 262 4.49 13.94 3.84
CA HIS A 262 3.15 14.52 3.91
C HIS A 262 3.16 16.03 3.98
N ASP A 263 4.20 16.61 4.60
CA ASP A 263 4.41 18.07 4.56
C ASP A 263 4.77 18.48 3.13
N PRO A 264 3.89 19.21 2.43
CA PRO A 264 4.09 19.56 1.02
C PRO A 264 5.26 20.52 0.77
N THR A 265 5.85 21.08 1.83
CA THR A 265 7.05 21.92 1.72
C THR A 265 8.33 21.12 1.61
N ARG A 266 8.30 19.84 1.96
CA ARG A 266 9.45 18.94 1.95
C ARG A 266 9.54 18.17 0.63
N GLU A 267 10.74 18.10 0.07
CA GLU A 267 10.99 17.43 -1.21
C GLU A 267 11.84 16.16 -1.00
N TYR A 268 11.33 15.24 -0.20
CA TYR A 268 11.90 13.91 0.00
C TYR A 268 10.81 12.85 0.15
N GLY A 269 11.22 11.61 0.15
CA GLY A 269 10.36 10.48 0.49
C GLY A 269 11.16 9.19 0.57
N PHE A 270 10.46 8.10 0.86
CA PHE A 270 11.03 6.78 1.12
C PHE A 270 10.59 5.76 0.10
N LEU A 271 11.48 4.81 -0.17
CA LEU A 271 11.26 3.66 -1.04
C LEU A 271 11.66 2.39 -0.30
N GLY A 272 10.81 1.37 -0.35
CA GLY A 272 11.12 0.01 0.07
C GLY A 272 11.69 -0.82 -1.09
N VAL A 273 12.82 -1.51 -0.85
CA VAL A 273 13.40 -2.48 -1.78
C VAL A 273 13.38 -3.85 -1.11
N VAL A 274 12.75 -4.80 -1.79
CA VAL A 274 12.41 -6.12 -1.22
C VAL A 274 13.63 -6.93 -0.88
N VAL A 275 14.60 -7.03 -1.82
CA VAL A 275 15.75 -7.90 -1.64
C VAL A 275 16.96 -7.44 -2.45
N ASP A 276 18.13 -7.55 -1.83
CA ASP A 276 19.44 -7.53 -2.51
C ASP A 276 19.84 -8.98 -2.82
N THR A 277 20.02 -9.31 -4.10
CA THR A 277 20.34 -10.67 -4.56
C THR A 277 21.73 -11.16 -4.15
N THR A 278 22.60 -10.28 -3.66
CA THR A 278 23.97 -10.63 -3.23
C THR A 278 24.04 -11.12 -1.78
N ASN A 279 23.15 -10.62 -0.91
CA ASN A 279 23.21 -10.86 0.53
C ASN A 279 21.85 -11.06 1.20
N LEU A 280 20.75 -11.04 0.44
CA LEU A 280 19.36 -11.19 0.88
C LEU A 280 18.86 -10.07 1.82
N GLU A 281 19.53 -8.94 1.91
CA GLU A 281 19.07 -7.80 2.69
C GLU A 281 17.87 -7.12 2.03
N GLY A 282 16.91 -6.67 2.85
CA GLY A 282 15.96 -5.64 2.45
C GLY A 282 16.54 -4.25 2.73
N SER A 283 16.05 -3.22 2.07
CA SER A 283 16.59 -1.88 2.28
C SER A 283 15.55 -0.77 2.13
N ILE A 284 15.79 0.33 2.86
CA ILE A 284 15.05 1.57 2.76
C ILE A 284 15.95 2.58 2.06
N TRP A 285 15.38 3.26 1.09
CA TRP A 285 16.05 4.30 0.32
C TRP A 285 15.30 5.61 0.50
N THR A 286 16.04 6.71 0.60
CA THR A 286 15.47 8.06 0.67
C THR A 286 15.82 8.83 -0.59
N TRP A 287 14.80 9.27 -1.34
CA TRP A 287 15.00 10.25 -2.40
C TRP A 287 14.84 11.65 -1.86
N TYR A 288 15.51 12.59 -2.51
CA TYR A 288 15.39 14.02 -2.22
C TYR A 288 15.69 14.83 -3.48
N ARG A 289 15.23 16.09 -3.50
CA ARG A 289 15.49 17.00 -4.61
C ARG A 289 16.48 18.08 -4.18
N GLU A 290 17.55 18.24 -4.93
CA GLU A 290 18.54 19.27 -4.73
C GLU A 290 18.86 19.94 -6.07
N LYS A 291 18.83 21.30 -6.11
CA LYS A 291 19.13 22.09 -7.31
C LYS A 291 18.36 21.63 -8.56
N GLY A 292 17.09 21.24 -8.36
CA GLY A 292 16.18 20.80 -9.41
C GLY A 292 16.38 19.37 -9.92
N LYS A 293 17.33 18.60 -9.34
CA LYS A 293 17.59 17.20 -9.67
C LYS A 293 17.18 16.30 -8.52
N PHE A 294 16.71 15.10 -8.84
CA PHE A 294 16.43 14.07 -7.85
C PHE A 294 17.68 13.23 -7.59
N HIS A 295 17.85 12.90 -6.35
CA HIS A 295 18.90 12.04 -5.81
C HIS A 295 18.26 10.96 -4.97
N ILE A 296 18.91 9.80 -4.84
CA ILE A 296 18.45 8.73 -3.97
C ILE A 296 19.64 8.13 -3.23
N LYS A 297 19.43 7.69 -1.98
CA LYS A 297 20.45 7.09 -1.15
C LYS A 297 19.84 5.93 -0.35
N LYS A 298 20.55 4.80 -0.26
CA LYS A 298 20.24 3.73 0.69
C LYS A 298 20.50 4.27 2.10
N THR A 299 19.47 4.37 2.92
CA THR A 299 19.53 4.99 4.26
C THR A 299 19.40 3.99 5.40
N ALA A 300 18.78 2.82 5.16
CA ALA A 300 18.79 1.73 6.12
C ALA A 300 18.83 0.37 5.40
N THR A 301 19.37 -0.63 6.07
CA THR A 301 19.38 -2.03 5.66
C THR A 301 18.80 -2.90 6.75
N ILE A 302 18.10 -3.96 6.33
CA ILE A 302 17.51 -4.97 7.21
C ILE A 302 18.14 -6.31 6.80
N PRO A 303 18.97 -6.93 7.67
CA PRO A 303 19.67 -8.15 7.31
C PRO A 303 18.71 -9.34 7.27
N PRO A 304 19.05 -10.41 6.50
CA PRO A 304 18.37 -11.68 6.56
C PRO A 304 18.62 -12.37 7.90
N GLU A 305 17.74 -13.28 8.29
CA GLU A 305 17.88 -14.11 9.48
C GLU A 305 18.38 -15.49 9.10
N PRO A 306 19.53 -15.96 9.65
CA PRO A 306 20.00 -17.31 9.44
C PRO A 306 18.97 -18.35 9.91
N ALA A 307 18.78 -19.42 9.14
CA ALA A 307 17.84 -20.48 9.45
C ALA A 307 18.34 -21.84 8.96
N ASP A 308 17.92 -22.90 9.68
CA ASP A 308 18.19 -24.28 9.23
C ASP A 308 17.45 -24.53 7.90
N ALA A 309 18.16 -25.12 6.93
CA ALA A 309 17.61 -25.46 5.62
C ALA A 309 16.38 -26.39 5.70
N ALA A 310 16.26 -27.20 6.77
CA ALA A 310 15.10 -28.05 6.99
C ALA A 310 13.79 -27.26 7.26
N LEU A 311 13.91 -26.05 7.80
CA LEU A 311 12.79 -25.16 8.12
C LEU A 311 12.44 -24.21 6.96
N LEU A 312 13.28 -24.13 5.96
CA LEU A 312 13.11 -23.20 4.85
C LEU A 312 12.23 -23.78 3.73
N PRO A 313 11.36 -22.98 3.11
CA PRO A 313 10.66 -23.38 1.90
C PRO A 313 11.66 -23.68 0.78
N PRO A 314 11.30 -24.49 -0.22
CA PRO A 314 12.23 -24.94 -1.28
C PRO A 314 13.04 -23.81 -1.92
N LEU A 315 12.42 -22.67 -2.14
CA LEU A 315 13.04 -21.49 -2.77
C LEU A 315 14.21 -20.94 -1.94
N LEU A 316 14.16 -21.02 -0.61
CA LEU A 316 15.16 -20.42 0.28
C LEU A 316 16.21 -21.42 0.81
N LYS A 317 16.02 -22.73 0.60
CA LYS A 317 16.92 -23.77 1.15
C LYS A 317 18.40 -23.57 0.79
N GLY A 318 18.66 -23.12 -0.43
CA GLY A 318 20.04 -22.89 -0.91
C GLY A 318 20.75 -21.70 -0.27
N PHE A 319 20.00 -20.81 0.38
CA PHE A 319 20.54 -19.60 0.98
C PHE A 319 20.80 -19.72 2.49
N GLY A 320 20.18 -20.68 3.18
CA GLY A 320 20.33 -20.87 4.62
C GLY A 320 19.89 -19.69 5.47
N ALA A 321 19.01 -18.86 4.95
CA ALA A 321 18.52 -17.66 5.62
C ALA A 321 17.14 -17.25 5.09
N VAL A 322 16.40 -16.50 5.92
CA VAL A 322 15.14 -15.85 5.57
C VAL A 322 15.41 -14.37 5.28
N PRO A 323 15.20 -13.89 4.06
CA PRO A 323 15.23 -12.45 3.76
C PRO A 323 14.08 -11.73 4.46
N PRO A 324 14.23 -10.44 4.83
CA PRO A 324 13.11 -9.67 5.39
C PRO A 324 11.92 -9.59 4.44
N LEU A 325 12.15 -9.53 3.13
CA LEU A 325 11.12 -9.34 2.11
C LEU A 325 10.22 -8.15 2.48
N ILE A 326 10.78 -6.94 2.34
CA ILE A 326 10.03 -5.70 2.59
C ILE A 326 8.86 -5.64 1.61
N SER A 327 7.65 -5.81 2.12
CA SER A 327 6.44 -5.85 1.29
C SER A 327 5.71 -4.52 1.26
N ASP A 328 5.84 -3.71 2.33
CA ASP A 328 5.22 -2.40 2.42
C ASP A 328 6.01 -1.47 3.33
N ILE A 329 5.87 -0.19 3.07
CA ILE A 329 6.29 0.90 3.97
C ILE A 329 5.18 1.92 4.08
N ASP A 330 4.96 2.50 5.25
CA ASP A 330 4.01 3.59 5.44
C ASP A 330 4.56 4.67 6.37
N LEU A 331 4.19 5.93 6.13
CA LEU A 331 4.74 7.10 6.82
C LEU A 331 3.64 7.80 7.63
N SER A 332 3.91 8.08 8.91
CA SER A 332 3.00 8.86 9.75
C SER A 332 2.79 10.29 9.22
N LEU A 333 1.60 10.88 9.45
CA LEU A 333 1.26 12.20 8.90
C LEU A 333 2.16 13.34 9.40
N ASP A 334 2.84 13.16 10.53
CA ASP A 334 3.83 14.11 11.04
C ASP A 334 5.23 13.94 10.43
N ASP A 335 5.38 13.04 9.45
CA ASP A 335 6.63 12.66 8.80
C ASP A 335 7.71 12.15 9.76
N ARG A 336 7.32 11.63 10.91
CA ARG A 336 8.25 11.26 11.97
C ARG A 336 8.58 9.78 12.01
N PHE A 337 7.58 8.91 11.77
CA PHE A 337 7.76 7.48 11.87
C PHE A 337 7.47 6.80 10.54
N LEU A 338 8.43 6.00 10.10
CA LEU A 338 8.29 5.09 8.95
C LEU A 338 8.10 3.68 9.48
N TYR A 339 7.01 3.04 9.09
CA TYR A 339 6.73 1.64 9.37
C TYR A 339 7.15 0.78 8.20
N VAL A 340 7.74 -0.37 8.47
CA VAL A 340 8.31 -1.27 7.47
C VAL A 340 7.85 -2.68 7.75
N ALA A 341 7.06 -3.24 6.84
CA ALA A 341 6.58 -4.62 6.91
C ALA A 341 7.63 -5.57 6.33
N CYS A 342 8.18 -6.42 7.18
CA CYS A 342 9.15 -7.46 6.83
C CYS A 342 8.41 -8.80 6.77
N TRP A 343 7.73 -9.06 5.65
CA TRP A 343 6.84 -10.20 5.47
C TRP A 343 7.54 -11.55 5.63
N GLY A 344 8.80 -11.66 5.18
CA GLY A 344 9.58 -12.90 5.27
C GLY A 344 9.96 -13.26 6.71
N THR A 345 10.52 -12.32 7.46
CA THR A 345 10.96 -12.56 8.84
C THR A 345 9.84 -12.44 9.87
N GLY A 346 8.65 -11.97 9.48
CA GLY A 346 7.52 -11.78 10.39
C GLY A 346 7.74 -10.65 11.37
N GLU A 347 8.21 -9.50 10.90
CA GLU A 347 8.50 -8.36 11.75
C GLU A 347 7.88 -7.08 11.17
N LEU A 348 7.16 -6.31 12.00
CA LEU A 348 6.82 -4.93 11.70
C LEU A 348 7.81 -4.04 12.45
N ARG A 349 8.52 -3.19 11.73
CA ARG A 349 9.52 -2.25 12.27
C ARG A 349 9.01 -0.83 12.20
N GLN A 350 9.32 -0.05 13.23
CA GLN A 350 9.13 1.39 13.28
C GLN A 350 10.48 2.09 13.29
N TYR A 351 10.70 2.99 12.36
CA TYR A 351 11.90 3.84 12.32
C TYR A 351 11.54 5.29 12.63
N ASP A 352 12.29 5.94 13.51
CA ASP A 352 12.28 7.39 13.62
C ASP A 352 13.03 7.96 12.41
N VAL A 353 12.33 8.74 11.59
CA VAL A 353 12.82 9.37 10.37
C VAL A 353 12.79 10.90 10.44
N THR A 354 12.84 11.46 11.66
CA THR A 354 12.98 12.91 11.87
C THR A 354 14.16 13.48 11.08
N ASP A 355 15.29 12.73 10.99
CA ASP A 355 16.30 12.91 9.95
C ASP A 355 16.09 11.84 8.87
N PRO A 356 15.49 12.18 7.72
CA PRO A 356 15.18 11.20 6.69
C PRO A 356 16.42 10.51 6.09
N MET A 357 17.60 11.10 6.28
CA MET A 357 18.86 10.54 5.81
C MET A 357 19.51 9.59 6.82
N LYS A 358 18.93 9.44 8.02
CA LYS A 358 19.43 8.57 9.10
C LYS A 358 18.29 7.91 9.87
N PRO A 359 17.45 7.06 9.21
CA PRO A 359 16.43 6.31 9.90
C PRO A 359 17.01 5.52 11.09
N THR A 360 16.38 5.65 12.25
CA THR A 360 16.78 4.95 13.48
C THR A 360 15.67 4.03 13.95
N LEU A 361 15.96 2.75 14.14
CA LEU A 361 14.98 1.80 14.64
C LEU A 361 14.50 2.22 16.04
N SER A 362 13.22 2.53 16.18
CA SER A 362 12.57 2.99 17.42
C SER A 362 11.69 1.92 18.07
N GLY A 363 11.26 0.90 17.31
CA GLY A 363 10.46 -0.20 17.83
C GLY A 363 10.28 -1.30 16.80
N SER A 364 9.95 -2.49 17.28
CA SER A 364 9.51 -3.59 16.42
C SER A 364 8.60 -4.58 17.17
N VAL A 365 7.76 -5.28 16.41
CA VAL A 365 6.99 -6.43 16.89
C VAL A 365 7.20 -7.61 15.96
N ARG A 366 7.16 -8.83 16.53
CA ARG A 366 7.24 -10.07 15.75
C ARG A 366 5.91 -10.80 15.79
N ILE A 367 5.47 -11.21 14.61
CA ILE A 367 4.26 -11.99 14.41
C ILE A 367 4.34 -12.74 13.07
N GLY A 368 3.99 -14.03 13.05
CA GLY A 368 4.14 -14.87 11.86
C GLY A 368 5.60 -15.13 11.49
N GLY A 369 5.93 -14.98 10.22
CA GLY A 369 7.25 -15.23 9.65
C GLY A 369 7.45 -16.65 9.12
N ILE A 370 8.27 -16.78 8.08
CA ILE A 370 8.50 -18.04 7.35
C ILE A 370 9.00 -19.18 8.28
N VAL A 371 9.82 -18.84 9.28
CA VAL A 371 10.42 -19.83 10.21
C VAL A 371 9.95 -19.61 11.64
N GLN A 372 9.74 -18.37 12.06
CA GLN A 372 9.47 -18.04 13.45
C GLN A 372 8.06 -18.43 13.91
N HIS A 373 7.05 -18.32 13.03
CA HIS A 373 5.64 -18.59 13.31
C HIS A 373 5.16 -17.96 14.63
N ALA A 374 5.63 -16.72 14.90
CA ALA A 374 5.31 -16.03 16.13
C ALA A 374 3.79 -15.77 16.23
N LYS A 375 3.22 -16.06 17.39
CA LYS A 375 1.78 -15.93 17.63
C LYS A 375 1.41 -14.51 18.05
N HIS A 376 0.17 -14.14 17.78
CA HIS A 376 -0.43 -12.96 18.37
C HIS A 376 -0.47 -13.05 19.91
N PRO A 377 -0.44 -11.92 20.66
CA PRO A 377 -0.47 -11.94 22.14
C PRO A 377 -1.66 -12.66 22.75
N ASN A 378 -2.80 -12.74 22.05
CA ASN A 378 -3.96 -13.52 22.50
C ASN A 378 -3.81 -15.05 22.29
N GLY A 379 -2.66 -15.52 21.80
CA GLY A 379 -2.35 -16.94 21.58
C GLY A 379 -2.78 -17.49 20.21
N ARG A 380 -3.50 -16.71 19.40
CA ARG A 380 -3.95 -17.13 18.05
C ARG A 380 -2.77 -17.15 17.07
N PRO A 381 -2.77 -18.07 16.09
CA PRO A 381 -1.75 -18.13 15.05
C PRO A 381 -1.85 -16.95 14.08
N PHE A 382 -0.76 -16.62 13.44
CA PHE A 382 -0.71 -15.66 12.35
C PHE A 382 0.13 -16.29 11.22
N GLY A 383 -0.54 -16.77 10.19
CA GLY A 383 0.12 -17.27 8.97
C GLY A 383 0.64 -16.08 8.15
N GLY A 384 1.71 -16.30 7.38
CA GLY A 384 2.36 -15.19 6.67
C GLY A 384 3.21 -14.31 7.59
N GLY A 385 3.41 -13.06 7.21
CA GLY A 385 4.08 -12.01 7.99
C GLY A 385 3.36 -10.67 7.82
N PRO A 386 3.73 -9.61 8.54
CA PRO A 386 3.22 -8.26 8.28
C PRO A 386 3.39 -7.91 6.81
N GLN A 387 2.30 -7.54 6.14
CA GLN A 387 2.33 -7.34 4.70
C GLN A 387 1.91 -5.92 4.34
N MET A 388 0.62 -5.56 4.28
CA MET A 388 0.18 -4.17 4.06
C MET A 388 -0.10 -3.50 5.39
N THR A 389 0.44 -2.30 5.55
CA THR A 389 0.26 -1.46 6.73
C THR A 389 -0.67 -0.29 6.42
N GLU A 390 -1.39 0.17 7.42
CA GLU A 390 -2.18 1.40 7.36
C GLU A 390 -2.17 2.09 8.71
N ILE A 391 -1.83 3.38 8.71
CA ILE A 391 -1.71 4.17 9.93
C ILE A 391 -2.98 5.01 10.11
N SER A 392 -3.54 5.02 11.33
CA SER A 392 -4.61 5.95 11.69
C SER A 392 -4.12 7.40 11.58
N ARG A 393 -5.02 8.33 11.20
CA ARG A 393 -4.66 9.76 11.03
C ARG A 393 -3.97 10.36 12.24
N ASP A 394 -4.37 9.95 13.46
CA ASP A 394 -3.77 10.44 14.70
C ASP A 394 -2.39 9.83 15.01
N GLY A 395 -1.90 8.92 14.17
CA GLY A 395 -0.59 8.26 14.31
C GLY A 395 -0.50 7.27 15.48
N LYS A 396 -1.61 6.91 16.13
CA LYS A 396 -1.60 6.10 17.36
C LYS A 396 -1.83 4.62 17.15
N ARG A 397 -2.28 4.22 15.97
CA ARG A 397 -2.59 2.83 15.62
C ARG A 397 -2.02 2.50 14.25
N VAL A 398 -1.43 1.32 14.13
CA VAL A 398 -0.95 0.77 12.86
C VAL A 398 -1.62 -0.56 12.65
N TYR A 399 -2.49 -0.63 11.68
CA TYR A 399 -3.15 -1.86 11.25
C TYR A 399 -2.28 -2.55 10.20
N PHE A 400 -2.31 -3.88 10.14
CA PHE A 400 -1.67 -4.61 9.06
C PHE A 400 -2.31 -5.97 8.82
N THR A 401 -2.13 -6.45 7.61
CA THR A 401 -2.59 -7.74 7.10
C THR A 401 -1.43 -8.70 6.88
N ASN A 402 -1.67 -9.87 6.28
CA ASN A 402 -0.68 -10.94 6.23
C ASN A 402 -0.47 -11.61 4.87
N SER A 403 -1.33 -11.38 3.88
CA SER A 403 -1.21 -12.01 2.55
C SER A 403 -0.58 -11.06 1.55
N LEU A 404 0.47 -11.50 0.85
CA LEU A 404 1.16 -10.69 -0.15
C LEU A 404 0.53 -10.85 -1.54
N TYR A 405 0.55 -12.05 -2.08
CA TYR A 405 -0.01 -12.46 -3.36
C TYR A 405 -0.26 -13.96 -3.31
N SER A 406 -1.40 -14.44 -3.75
CA SER A 406 -1.80 -15.85 -3.52
C SER A 406 -0.74 -16.89 -3.91
N SER A 407 -0.07 -16.69 -5.05
CA SER A 407 0.98 -17.61 -5.51
C SER A 407 2.30 -17.46 -4.74
N TRP A 408 2.62 -16.27 -4.23
CA TRP A 408 3.78 -16.03 -3.37
C TRP A 408 3.53 -16.58 -1.97
N ASP A 409 2.34 -16.37 -1.42
CA ASP A 409 1.92 -16.97 -0.15
C ASP A 409 2.13 -18.50 -0.18
N ALA A 410 1.69 -19.15 -1.26
CA ALA A 410 1.87 -20.60 -1.42
C ALA A 410 3.33 -21.03 -1.55
N GLN A 411 4.20 -20.20 -2.14
CA GLN A 411 5.62 -20.51 -2.28
C GLN A 411 6.41 -20.37 -0.97
N PHE A 412 6.11 -19.35 -0.19
CA PHE A 412 6.88 -19.00 1.01
C PHE A 412 6.27 -19.57 2.30
N TYR A 413 4.96 -19.81 2.31
CA TYR A 413 4.19 -20.32 3.44
C TYR A 413 3.35 -21.53 3.01
N PRO A 414 3.98 -22.69 2.84
CA PRO A 414 3.29 -23.89 2.31
C PRO A 414 2.13 -24.39 3.19
N ASP A 415 2.11 -24.02 4.47
CA ASP A 415 1.00 -24.32 5.39
C ASP A 415 -0.21 -23.39 5.19
N GLY A 416 -0.11 -22.41 4.29
CA GLY A 416 -1.12 -21.45 3.93
C GLY A 416 -1.07 -20.15 4.75
N VAL A 417 -1.72 -19.12 4.19
CA VAL A 417 -1.85 -17.78 4.80
C VAL A 417 -3.34 -17.45 4.96
N PRO A 418 -4.00 -17.94 6.03
CA PRO A 418 -5.35 -17.52 6.35
C PRO A 418 -5.41 -16.01 6.59
N GLY A 419 -6.34 -15.32 5.94
CA GLY A 419 -6.46 -13.87 6.02
C GLY A 419 -6.73 -13.37 7.43
N VAL A 420 -5.84 -12.55 7.94
CA VAL A 420 -5.92 -11.94 9.26
C VAL A 420 -5.52 -10.47 9.18
N GLN A 421 -6.20 -9.64 9.97
CA GLN A 421 -5.82 -8.26 10.24
C GLN A 421 -5.59 -8.07 11.73
N VAL A 422 -4.48 -7.43 12.07
CA VAL A 422 -4.10 -7.10 13.45
C VAL A 422 -3.72 -5.62 13.55
N MET A 423 -3.46 -5.15 14.77
CA MET A 423 -3.14 -3.76 15.02
C MET A 423 -2.07 -3.61 16.10
N CYS A 424 -1.20 -2.62 15.93
CA CYS A 424 -0.27 -2.15 16.94
C CYS A 424 -0.69 -0.80 17.50
N ASN A 425 -0.63 -0.64 18.80
CA ASN A 425 -0.62 0.65 19.45
C ASN A 425 0.78 1.29 19.29
N VAL A 426 0.82 2.59 19.02
CA VAL A 426 2.04 3.39 18.87
C VAL A 426 2.33 4.11 20.18
N GLY A 427 3.58 4.06 20.67
CA GLY A 427 4.04 4.64 21.92
C GLY A 427 4.10 3.66 23.08
N GLY A 428 4.80 4.07 24.16
CA GLY A 428 5.08 3.21 25.33
C GLY A 428 3.89 3.00 26.24
N SER A 429 3.62 1.75 26.47
CA SER A 429 2.89 1.10 27.57
C SER A 429 1.43 1.46 27.85
N GLY A 430 0.60 0.47 27.70
CA GLY A 430 -0.58 0.27 28.51
C GLY A 430 -1.89 0.27 27.77
N SER A 431 -2.52 -0.85 27.85
CA SER A 431 -3.89 -1.23 27.47
C SER A 431 -5.02 -0.31 27.93
N ASN A 432 -4.80 0.95 28.25
CA ASN A 432 -5.79 1.85 28.80
C ASN A 432 -5.74 3.28 28.23
N GLY A 433 -5.54 3.46 26.95
CA GLY A 433 -5.96 4.70 26.24
C GLY A 433 -5.59 6.08 26.83
N ALA A 434 -4.79 6.14 27.88
CA ALA A 434 -4.46 7.37 28.59
C ALA A 434 -2.99 7.75 28.33
N ASN A 435 -2.81 8.90 27.65
CA ASN A 435 -1.56 9.66 27.52
C ASN A 435 -0.45 9.15 26.58
N VAL A 436 -0.78 8.84 25.32
CA VAL A 436 0.23 8.66 24.26
C VAL A 436 0.66 9.99 23.62
N ALA A 437 -0.03 11.07 23.88
CA ALA A 437 0.14 12.37 23.20
C ALA A 437 1.52 13.04 23.34
N ASN A 438 2.43 12.52 24.18
CA ASN A 438 3.75 13.08 24.41
C ASN A 438 4.91 12.06 24.45
N ASP A 439 4.72 10.83 23.95
CA ASP A 439 5.83 9.89 23.92
C ASP A 439 6.73 10.18 22.72
N THR A 440 7.78 10.94 22.99
CA THR A 440 8.81 11.33 22.01
C THR A 440 9.77 10.19 21.66
N LYS A 441 9.62 8.99 22.23
CA LYS A 441 10.57 7.89 22.04
C LYS A 441 10.15 6.89 20.98
N GLY A 442 8.89 6.94 20.51
CA GLY A 442 8.35 5.91 19.61
C GLY A 442 8.13 4.57 20.34
N GLY A 443 7.99 3.52 19.55
CA GLY A 443 7.68 2.17 20.01
C GLY A 443 6.34 1.68 19.49
N ILE A 444 6.19 0.38 19.32
CA ILE A 444 4.95 -0.27 18.89
C ILE A 444 4.69 -1.52 19.72
N THR A 445 3.42 -1.81 19.96
CA THR A 445 2.99 -3.00 20.72
C THR A 445 1.72 -3.56 20.12
N LEU A 446 1.68 -4.87 19.83
CA LEU A 446 0.47 -5.54 19.36
C LEU A 446 -0.67 -5.40 20.37
N ASP A 447 -1.86 -5.00 19.89
CA ASP A 447 -3.06 -4.95 20.73
C ASP A 447 -3.63 -6.36 20.89
N PRO A 448 -3.63 -6.93 22.13
CA PRO A 448 -4.14 -8.28 22.35
C PRO A 448 -5.64 -8.42 22.07
N ASN A 449 -6.38 -7.31 21.98
CA ASN A 449 -7.83 -7.29 21.77
C ASN A 449 -8.21 -7.12 20.29
N PHE A 450 -7.27 -6.78 19.40
CA PHE A 450 -7.55 -6.59 17.99
C PHE A 450 -6.96 -7.72 17.14
N TYR A 451 -7.80 -8.67 16.77
CA TYR A 451 -7.45 -9.78 15.89
C TYR A 451 -8.66 -10.17 15.06
N VAL A 452 -8.69 -9.77 13.81
CA VAL A 452 -9.75 -10.05 12.85
C VAL A 452 -9.37 -11.24 12.00
N ASP A 453 -10.17 -12.31 12.07
CA ASP A 453 -10.05 -13.50 11.24
C ASP A 453 -11.14 -13.46 10.17
N PHE A 454 -10.74 -13.43 8.92
CA PHE A 454 -11.69 -13.36 7.79
C PHE A 454 -12.29 -14.70 7.39
N GLY A 455 -11.93 -15.76 8.09
CA GLY A 455 -12.43 -17.10 7.86
C GLY A 455 -11.68 -17.86 6.75
N PRO A 456 -12.04 -19.14 6.55
CA PRO A 456 -11.30 -20.02 5.67
C PRO A 456 -11.40 -19.62 4.20
N GLY A 457 -10.31 -19.79 3.48
CA GLY A 457 -10.20 -19.59 2.02
C GLY A 457 -10.20 -18.12 1.59
N TYR A 458 -9.82 -17.21 2.48
CA TYR A 458 -9.45 -15.84 2.16
C TYR A 458 -8.02 -15.55 2.63
N GLY A 459 -7.26 -14.82 1.80
CA GLY A 459 -6.14 -13.98 2.20
C GLY A 459 -6.61 -12.55 2.43
N ALA A 460 -5.86 -11.74 3.16
CA ALA A 460 -6.16 -10.34 3.43
C ALA A 460 -5.01 -9.46 2.98
N HIS A 461 -5.30 -8.42 2.17
CA HIS A 461 -4.26 -7.55 1.63
C HIS A 461 -4.42 -6.11 2.15
N GLN A 462 -4.72 -5.12 1.32
CA GLN A 462 -4.72 -3.73 1.73
C GLN A 462 -5.90 -3.33 2.61
N ILE A 463 -5.67 -2.34 3.46
CA ILE A 463 -6.64 -1.72 4.36
C ILE A 463 -6.85 -0.26 3.91
N ARG A 464 -8.07 0.26 4.06
CA ARG A 464 -8.38 1.69 3.99
C ARG A 464 -9.25 2.08 5.17
N LEU A 465 -8.98 3.26 5.73
CA LEU A 465 -9.73 3.76 6.86
C LEU A 465 -10.84 4.72 6.41
N GLN A 466 -11.95 4.69 7.11
CA GLN A 466 -13.05 5.61 6.88
C GLN A 466 -12.61 7.06 7.08
N GLY A 467 -12.91 7.92 6.10
CA GLY A 467 -12.54 9.33 6.18
C GLY A 467 -11.08 9.64 5.86
N GLY A 468 -10.33 8.67 5.33
CA GLY A 468 -8.93 8.78 4.90
C GLY A 468 -7.93 8.25 5.91
N ASP A 469 -6.72 8.08 5.45
CA ASP A 469 -5.60 7.44 6.14
C ASP A 469 -4.26 8.02 5.69
N CYS A 470 -3.15 7.52 6.25
CA CYS A 470 -1.82 8.04 5.95
C CYS A 470 -1.35 7.70 4.53
N SER A 471 -1.80 6.58 3.96
CA SER A 471 -1.35 6.13 2.65
C SER A 471 -2.22 6.60 1.47
N THR A 472 -3.30 7.36 1.72
CA THR A 472 -4.22 7.83 0.68
C THR A 472 -4.15 9.33 0.44
N ASP A 473 -4.12 10.14 1.51
CA ASP A 473 -4.33 11.58 1.40
C ASP A 473 -3.07 12.33 0.97
N SER A 474 -3.25 13.24 0.01
CA SER A 474 -2.23 14.21 -0.37
C SER A 474 -2.63 15.60 0.09
N TYR A 475 -1.75 16.25 0.82
CA TYR A 475 -2.00 17.57 1.39
C TYR A 475 -1.40 18.67 0.52
N CYS A 476 -2.07 19.82 0.49
CA CYS A 476 -1.70 20.93 -0.38
C CYS A 476 -1.10 22.12 0.38
N TYR A 477 -1.27 22.15 1.69
CA TYR A 477 -0.82 23.24 2.54
C TYR A 477 0.04 22.72 3.69
N PRO A 478 1.07 23.47 4.10
CA PRO A 478 1.92 23.08 5.20
C PRO A 478 1.15 23.06 6.53
N SER A 479 1.67 22.30 7.47
CA SER A 479 1.23 22.36 8.87
C SER A 479 1.77 23.66 9.47
N ALA A 480 0.99 24.71 9.47
CA ALA A 480 1.35 26.01 10.07
C ALA A 480 1.19 25.97 11.60
#